data_8881a2774a38db2a813502161a8a83c4
#
_entry.id   8881a2774a38db2a813502161a8a83c4
#
_cell.length_a   1.000
_cell.length_b   1.000
_cell.length_c   1.000
_cell.angle_alpha   90.00
_cell.angle_beta   90.00
_cell.angle_gamma   90.00
#
_symmetry.space_group_name_H-M   'P 1'
#
loop_
_entity.id
_entity.type
_entity.pdbx_description
1 polymer ?
#
loop_
_entity_poly.entity_id
_entity_poly.type
_entity_poly.pdbx_seq_one_letter_code
_entity_poly.pdbx_strand_id
1 'polypeptide(L)'
;MNKHNNIVAQQYDIIYKSFDTSRVRIWNNVKKFLDVTTSSKTLLDCGCGNGKNMVYANTQGYICEGFDISNNLLDICNEKNLNVFYSDVLNFKTNKKYDKIIAIAVLHHLETVQEQFLAIENLINCLKNNGKLLVSFWSKEKFFNDLNNNKSDSRDFVVGANYVDWKLDKSTIIKRYYYIHDYRSVSELAMSFNIDYNISWEMQNWFITFTKK
;
A
#
# COMPACT_ATOMS: atom_id res chain seq x y z
N MET A 1 1.60 -18.13 -5.50
CA MET A 1 2.51 -16.98 -5.27
C MET A 1 3.74 -17.19 -6.13
N ASN A 2 4.23 -16.16 -6.84
CA ASN A 2 5.46 -16.27 -7.61
C ASN A 2 6.70 -16.25 -6.68
N LYS A 3 7.90 -16.56 -7.22
CA LYS A 3 9.14 -16.63 -6.41
C LYS A 3 9.48 -15.30 -5.74
N HIS A 4 9.23 -14.19 -6.43
CA HIS A 4 9.52 -12.85 -5.93
C HIS A 4 8.64 -12.49 -4.73
N ASN A 5 7.32 -12.71 -4.82
CA ASN A 5 6.40 -12.45 -3.71
C ASN A 5 6.70 -13.31 -2.48
N ASN A 6 7.22 -14.55 -2.69
CA ASN A 6 7.72 -15.37 -1.58
C ASN A 6 8.90 -14.71 -0.86
N ILE A 7 9.83 -14.09 -1.60
CA ILE A 7 10.97 -13.37 -1.03
C ILE A 7 10.47 -12.15 -0.24
N VAL A 8 9.53 -11.39 -0.79
CA VAL A 8 8.91 -10.24 -0.10
C VAL A 8 8.26 -10.69 1.20
N ALA A 9 7.45 -11.76 1.17
CA ALA A 9 6.82 -12.31 2.38
C ALA A 9 7.84 -12.65 3.46
N GLN A 10 8.89 -13.40 3.10
CA GLN A 10 9.97 -13.77 4.04
C GLN A 10 10.68 -12.55 4.62
N GLN A 11 10.94 -11.52 3.80
CA GLN A 11 11.56 -10.28 4.27
C GLN A 11 10.69 -9.59 5.33
N TYR A 12 9.38 -9.49 5.11
CA TYR A 12 8.45 -8.90 6.07
C TYR A 12 8.26 -9.78 7.32
N ASP A 13 8.30 -11.10 7.20
CA ASP A 13 8.30 -12.02 8.34
C ASP A 13 9.58 -11.88 9.20
N ILE A 14 10.70 -11.47 8.63
CA ILE A 14 11.92 -11.18 9.39
C ILE A 14 11.83 -9.85 10.12
N ILE A 15 11.33 -8.80 9.44
CA ILE A 15 11.37 -7.42 9.98
C ILE A 15 10.12 -7.02 10.77
N TYR A 16 9.11 -7.88 10.92
CA TYR A 16 7.76 -7.54 11.39
C TYR A 16 7.72 -6.74 12.71
N LYS A 17 8.56 -7.08 13.71
CA LYS A 17 8.60 -6.36 14.99
C LYS A 17 9.07 -4.92 14.81
N SER A 18 10.18 -4.73 14.10
CA SER A 18 10.72 -3.39 13.84
C SER A 18 9.86 -2.60 12.85
N PHE A 19 9.13 -3.31 11.97
CA PHE A 19 8.12 -2.70 11.10
C PHE A 19 6.95 -2.18 11.93
N ASP A 20 6.38 -2.99 12.81
CA ASP A 20 5.23 -2.59 13.65
C ASP A 20 5.55 -1.36 14.50
N THR A 21 6.67 -1.38 15.23
CA THR A 21 7.08 -0.26 16.09
C THR A 21 7.39 1.02 15.32
N SER A 22 7.83 0.95 14.07
CA SER A 22 8.22 2.11 13.25
C SER A 22 7.10 2.63 12.34
N ARG A 23 6.04 1.88 12.09
CA ARG A 23 4.98 2.21 11.13
C ARG A 23 3.63 2.51 11.81
N VAL A 24 3.65 3.50 12.73
CA VAL A 24 2.47 3.87 13.52
C VAL A 24 1.65 5.02 12.91
N ARG A 25 2.28 5.89 12.11
CA ARG A 25 1.61 7.07 11.55
C ARG A 25 0.70 6.72 10.38
N ILE A 26 -0.53 7.25 10.38
CA ILE A 26 -1.43 7.24 9.23
C ILE A 26 -1.14 8.48 8.37
N TRP A 27 -0.98 8.31 7.06
CA TRP A 27 -0.75 9.41 6.12
C TRP A 27 -2.02 10.25 5.92
N ASN A 28 -1.86 11.54 5.61
CA ASN A 28 -3.00 12.45 5.48
C ASN A 28 -3.89 12.09 4.30
N ASN A 29 -3.30 11.60 3.18
CA ASN A 29 -4.09 11.11 2.04
C ASN A 29 -4.97 9.92 2.44
N VAL A 30 -4.46 9.01 3.27
CA VAL A 30 -5.25 7.87 3.80
C VAL A 30 -6.35 8.37 4.73
N LYS A 31 -6.05 9.32 5.64
CA LYS A 31 -7.06 9.92 6.53
C LYS A 31 -8.18 10.60 5.74
N LYS A 32 -7.84 11.43 4.75
CA LYS A 32 -8.82 12.10 3.87
C LYS A 32 -9.66 11.11 3.08
N PHE A 33 -9.05 10.02 2.61
CA PHE A 33 -9.75 8.97 1.88
C PHE A 33 -10.71 8.19 2.79
N LEU A 34 -10.30 7.93 4.03
CA LEU A 34 -11.09 7.24 5.06
C LEU A 34 -11.88 8.22 5.94
N ASP A 35 -12.51 9.23 5.32
CA ASP A 35 -13.37 10.17 6.04
C ASP A 35 -14.49 9.46 6.80
N VAL A 36 -14.94 10.09 7.89
CA VAL A 36 -16.06 9.61 8.72
C VAL A 36 -17.26 9.25 7.84
N THR A 37 -17.81 8.07 8.08
CA THR A 37 -19.04 7.63 7.41
C THR A 37 -20.17 7.49 8.45
N THR A 38 -21.35 7.97 8.07
CA THR A 38 -22.58 7.81 8.86
C THR A 38 -23.35 6.54 8.51
N SER A 39 -22.94 5.83 7.47
CA SER A 39 -23.50 4.55 7.04
C SER A 39 -22.45 3.45 7.14
N SER A 40 -22.86 2.23 7.44
CA SER A 40 -21.95 1.06 7.47
C SER A 40 -21.34 0.84 6.09
N LYS A 41 -20.13 1.34 5.88
CA LYS A 41 -19.34 1.14 4.65
C LYS A 41 -18.30 0.05 4.86
N THR A 42 -18.07 -0.71 3.82
CA THR A 42 -17.07 -1.80 3.81
C THR A 42 -15.75 -1.31 3.27
N LEU A 43 -14.66 -1.69 3.93
CA LEU A 43 -13.27 -1.41 3.53
C LEU A 43 -12.49 -2.72 3.37
N LEU A 44 -11.71 -2.83 2.29
CA LEU A 44 -10.65 -3.84 2.15
C LEU A 44 -9.29 -3.15 2.21
N ASP A 45 -8.41 -3.61 3.12
CA ASP A 45 -7.00 -3.18 3.22
C ASP A 45 -6.10 -4.27 2.63
N CYS A 46 -5.57 -4.02 1.44
CA CYS A 46 -4.72 -4.96 0.69
C CYS A 46 -3.26 -4.75 1.09
N GLY A 47 -2.60 -5.79 1.61
CA GLY A 47 -1.29 -5.65 2.23
C GLY A 47 -1.39 -4.82 3.51
N CYS A 48 -2.25 -5.26 4.43
CA CYS A 48 -2.65 -4.48 5.61
C CYS A 48 -1.49 -4.27 6.61
N GLY A 49 -0.41 -5.02 6.48
CA GLY A 49 0.75 -4.96 7.36
C GLY A 49 0.36 -5.17 8.82
N ASN A 50 0.70 -4.22 9.69
CA ASN A 50 0.35 -4.26 11.12
C ASN A 50 -1.09 -3.82 11.44
N GLY A 51 -1.94 -3.61 10.44
CA GLY A 51 -3.36 -3.26 10.59
C GLY A 51 -3.64 -1.82 10.99
N LYS A 52 -2.66 -0.93 11.02
CA LYS A 52 -2.85 0.46 11.50
C LYS A 52 -3.95 1.23 10.77
N ASN A 53 -4.06 1.06 9.44
CA ASN A 53 -5.08 1.73 8.63
C ASN A 53 -6.48 1.16 8.95
N MET A 54 -6.58 -0.15 9.19
CA MET A 54 -7.84 -0.81 9.60
C MET A 54 -8.29 -0.32 10.98
N VAL A 55 -7.36 -0.23 11.97
CA VAL A 55 -7.67 0.34 13.29
C VAL A 55 -8.24 1.75 13.14
N TYR A 56 -7.59 2.60 12.34
CA TYR A 56 -8.08 3.95 12.08
C TYR A 56 -9.45 3.92 11.39
N ALA A 57 -9.63 3.11 10.33
CA ALA A 57 -10.89 3.03 9.59
C ALA A 57 -12.06 2.56 10.47
N ASN A 58 -11.83 1.62 11.40
CA ASN A 58 -12.84 1.19 12.37
C ASN A 58 -13.32 2.37 13.23
N THR A 59 -12.42 3.29 13.64
CA THR A 59 -12.83 4.52 14.38
C THR A 59 -13.62 5.49 13.52
N GLN A 60 -13.55 5.37 12.19
CA GLN A 60 -14.33 6.19 11.25
C GLN A 60 -15.65 5.51 10.82
N GLY A 61 -16.00 4.36 11.41
CA GLY A 61 -17.26 3.66 11.17
C GLY A 61 -17.23 2.65 10.01
N TYR A 62 -16.06 2.25 9.52
CA TYR A 62 -15.96 1.20 8.48
C TYR A 62 -16.02 -0.20 9.08
N ILE A 63 -16.58 -1.13 8.31
CA ILE A 63 -16.44 -2.58 8.53
C ILE A 63 -15.25 -3.03 7.69
N CYS A 64 -14.16 -3.39 8.35
CA CYS A 64 -12.89 -3.66 7.70
C CYS A 64 -12.61 -5.15 7.53
N GLU A 65 -12.09 -5.51 6.38
CA GLU A 65 -11.34 -6.74 6.13
C GLU A 65 -9.95 -6.38 5.60
N GLY A 66 -8.96 -7.23 5.84
CA GLY A 66 -7.62 -7.02 5.30
C GLY A 66 -6.91 -8.31 4.97
N PHE A 67 -5.88 -8.23 4.15
CA PHE A 67 -5.00 -9.36 3.91
C PHE A 67 -3.54 -8.91 3.77
N ASP A 68 -2.64 -9.84 4.07
CA ASP A 68 -1.21 -9.66 3.87
C ASP A 68 -0.57 -11.00 3.47
N ILE A 69 0.66 -10.94 2.91
CA ILE A 69 1.48 -12.12 2.60
C ILE A 69 2.42 -12.51 3.74
N SER A 70 2.56 -11.69 4.77
CA SER A 70 3.36 -11.95 5.97
C SER A 70 2.48 -12.51 7.07
N ASN A 71 2.71 -13.75 7.46
CA ASN A 71 1.99 -14.38 8.57
C ASN A 71 2.27 -13.65 9.89
N ASN A 72 3.52 -13.24 10.14
CA ASN A 72 3.89 -12.53 11.36
C ASN A 72 3.21 -11.16 11.50
N LEU A 73 2.93 -10.46 10.39
CA LEU A 73 2.13 -9.23 10.43
C LEU A 73 0.64 -9.51 10.64
N LEU A 74 0.13 -10.61 10.08
CA LEU A 74 -1.25 -11.05 10.33
C LEU A 74 -1.46 -11.44 11.80
N ASP A 75 -0.47 -12.05 12.45
CA ASP A 75 -0.53 -12.35 13.89
C ASP A 75 -0.68 -11.08 14.74
N ILE A 76 0.06 -10.01 14.39
CA ILE A 76 -0.12 -8.68 15.04
C ILE A 76 -1.55 -8.14 14.82
N CYS A 77 -2.12 -8.34 13.63
CA CYS A 77 -3.50 -7.93 13.36
C CYS A 77 -4.52 -8.75 14.16
N ASN A 78 -4.29 -10.07 14.29
CA ASN A 78 -5.13 -10.97 15.10
C ASN A 78 -5.11 -10.58 16.59
N GLU A 79 -3.93 -10.22 17.14
CA GLU A 79 -3.82 -9.69 18.50
C GLU A 79 -4.64 -8.41 18.72
N LYS A 80 -4.82 -7.62 17.64
CA LYS A 80 -5.67 -6.40 17.64
C LYS A 80 -7.14 -6.69 17.33
N ASN A 81 -7.55 -7.97 17.24
CA ASN A 81 -8.89 -8.43 16.86
C ASN A 81 -9.38 -7.86 15.51
N LEU A 82 -8.47 -7.71 14.55
CA LEU A 82 -8.82 -7.29 13.18
C LEU A 82 -9.21 -8.52 12.34
N ASN A 83 -10.18 -8.32 11.43
CA ASN A 83 -10.61 -9.36 10.51
C ASN A 83 -9.63 -9.43 9.32
N VAL A 84 -8.65 -10.35 9.40
CA VAL A 84 -7.58 -10.48 8.40
C VAL A 84 -7.40 -11.92 7.96
N PHE A 85 -6.84 -12.10 6.77
CA PHE A 85 -6.52 -13.41 6.20
C PHE A 85 -5.27 -13.34 5.32
N TYR A 86 -4.65 -14.50 5.10
CA TYR A 86 -3.50 -14.61 4.22
C TYR A 86 -3.92 -14.54 2.74
N SER A 87 -3.31 -13.64 1.96
CA SER A 87 -3.47 -13.58 0.51
C SER A 87 -2.35 -12.78 -0.15
N ASP A 88 -2.08 -13.08 -1.44
CA ASP A 88 -1.22 -12.32 -2.32
C ASP A 88 -2.11 -11.44 -3.23
N VAL A 89 -1.78 -10.16 -3.37
CA VAL A 89 -2.57 -9.19 -4.14
C VAL A 89 -2.75 -9.59 -5.63
N LEU A 90 -1.77 -10.29 -6.22
CA LEU A 90 -1.87 -10.78 -7.60
C LEU A 90 -2.87 -11.94 -7.74
N ASN A 91 -3.03 -12.73 -6.70
CA ASN A 91 -3.87 -13.92 -6.68
C ASN A 91 -5.17 -13.74 -5.90
N PHE A 92 -5.38 -12.58 -5.28
CA PHE A 92 -6.59 -12.28 -4.52
C PHE A 92 -7.83 -12.36 -5.40
N LYS A 93 -8.80 -13.14 -4.95
CA LYS A 93 -10.11 -13.29 -5.60
C LYS A 93 -11.21 -13.33 -4.55
N THR A 94 -12.30 -12.62 -4.80
CA THR A 94 -13.48 -12.60 -3.96
C THR A 94 -14.72 -12.26 -4.74
N ASN A 95 -15.87 -12.76 -4.31
CA ASN A 95 -17.18 -12.34 -4.80
C ASN A 95 -17.73 -11.13 -4.03
N LYS A 96 -17.09 -10.75 -2.91
CA LYS A 96 -17.47 -9.57 -2.13
C LYS A 96 -17.16 -8.29 -2.91
N LYS A 97 -17.97 -7.25 -2.65
CA LYS A 97 -17.77 -5.90 -3.18
C LYS A 97 -17.65 -4.92 -2.03
N TYR A 98 -16.73 -3.96 -2.18
CA TYR A 98 -16.37 -3.00 -1.14
C TYR A 98 -16.70 -1.58 -1.57
N ASP A 99 -17.06 -0.74 -0.59
CA ASP A 99 -17.27 0.70 -0.82
C ASP A 99 -15.93 1.40 -1.03
N LYS A 100 -14.91 0.99 -0.27
CA LYS A 100 -13.55 1.48 -0.41
C LYS A 100 -12.54 0.34 -0.36
N ILE A 101 -11.46 0.49 -1.10
CA ILE A 101 -10.29 -0.41 -1.05
C ILE A 101 -9.05 0.46 -0.91
N ILE A 102 -8.09 0.04 -0.12
CA ILE A 102 -6.77 0.66 -0.02
C ILE A 102 -5.68 -0.37 -0.27
N ALA A 103 -4.59 0.05 -0.95
CA ALA A 103 -3.35 -0.72 -1.10
C ALA A 103 -2.16 0.25 -0.89
N ILE A 104 -1.80 0.43 0.39
CA ILE A 104 -0.88 1.48 0.82
C ILE A 104 0.52 0.92 1.03
N ALA A 105 1.47 1.35 0.21
CA ALA A 105 2.86 0.87 0.22
C ALA A 105 2.98 -0.64 -0.04
N VAL A 106 2.21 -1.15 -0.99
CA VAL A 106 2.13 -2.57 -1.37
C VAL A 106 2.61 -2.80 -2.80
N LEU A 107 1.97 -2.12 -3.77
CA LEU A 107 2.14 -2.45 -5.19
C LEU A 107 3.55 -2.17 -5.72
N HIS A 108 4.32 -1.32 -5.06
CA HIS A 108 5.71 -1.09 -5.41
C HIS A 108 6.64 -2.28 -5.08
N HIS A 109 6.14 -3.32 -4.41
CA HIS A 109 6.86 -4.59 -4.25
C HIS A 109 6.67 -5.54 -5.44
N LEU A 110 5.74 -5.28 -6.33
CA LEU A 110 5.57 -6.04 -7.57
C LEU A 110 6.69 -5.73 -8.56
N GLU A 111 7.20 -6.74 -9.26
CA GLU A 111 8.40 -6.60 -10.10
C GLU A 111 8.17 -5.77 -11.36
N THR A 112 6.95 -5.78 -11.89
CA THR A 112 6.65 -5.16 -13.19
C THR A 112 5.42 -4.26 -13.12
N VAL A 113 5.37 -3.27 -14.02
CA VAL A 113 4.18 -2.42 -14.22
C VAL A 113 2.97 -3.26 -14.64
N GLN A 114 3.20 -4.36 -15.38
CA GLN A 114 2.13 -5.26 -15.78
C GLN A 114 1.49 -5.96 -14.56
N GLU A 115 2.29 -6.41 -13.60
CA GLU A 115 1.76 -6.97 -12.34
C GLU A 115 1.00 -5.93 -11.53
N GLN A 116 1.51 -4.69 -11.48
CA GLN A 116 0.82 -3.58 -10.81
C GLN A 116 -0.52 -3.27 -11.48
N PHE A 117 -0.55 -3.25 -12.83
CA PHE A 117 -1.79 -3.10 -13.60
C PHE A 117 -2.80 -4.20 -13.26
N LEU A 118 -2.40 -5.47 -13.31
CA LEU A 118 -3.26 -6.61 -13.01
C LEU A 118 -3.79 -6.56 -11.57
N ALA A 119 -2.95 -6.19 -10.61
CA ALA A 119 -3.37 -6.04 -9.22
C ALA A 119 -4.42 -4.93 -9.07
N ILE A 120 -4.19 -3.75 -9.65
CA ILE A 120 -5.14 -2.63 -9.62
C ILE A 120 -6.46 -3.02 -10.30
N GLU A 121 -6.41 -3.66 -11.47
CA GLU A 121 -7.61 -4.13 -12.19
C GLU A 121 -8.44 -5.09 -11.33
N ASN A 122 -7.79 -6.08 -10.71
CA ASN A 122 -8.45 -7.01 -9.79
C ASN A 122 -9.12 -6.28 -8.61
N LEU A 123 -8.45 -5.27 -8.02
CA LEU A 123 -8.99 -4.50 -6.92
C LEU A 123 -10.16 -3.60 -7.36
N ILE A 124 -10.08 -2.97 -8.54
CA ILE A 124 -11.19 -2.20 -9.13
C ILE A 124 -12.41 -3.10 -9.35
N ASN A 125 -12.19 -4.34 -9.81
CA ASN A 125 -13.25 -5.31 -9.99
C ASN A 125 -13.94 -5.70 -8.66
N CYS A 126 -13.27 -5.55 -7.52
CA CYS A 126 -13.85 -5.78 -6.19
C CYS A 126 -14.61 -4.56 -5.64
N LEU A 127 -14.62 -3.41 -6.32
CA LEU A 127 -15.40 -2.25 -5.90
C LEU A 127 -16.88 -2.40 -6.23
N LYS A 128 -17.75 -1.84 -5.39
CA LYS A 128 -19.14 -1.52 -5.71
C LYS A 128 -19.18 -0.38 -6.75
N ASN A 129 -20.34 -0.15 -7.37
CA ASN A 129 -20.56 1.06 -8.17
C ASN A 129 -20.37 2.31 -7.28
N ASN A 130 -19.71 3.32 -7.78
CA ASN A 130 -19.25 4.51 -7.05
C ASN A 130 -18.23 4.22 -5.93
N GLY A 131 -17.75 2.99 -5.82
CA GLY A 131 -16.68 2.60 -4.91
C GLY A 131 -15.35 3.21 -5.32
N LYS A 132 -14.44 3.35 -4.34
CA LYS A 132 -13.13 4.00 -4.57
C LYS A 132 -11.97 3.11 -4.12
N LEU A 133 -10.90 3.12 -4.92
CA LEU A 133 -9.62 2.49 -4.61
C LEU A 133 -8.53 3.56 -4.42
N LEU A 134 -7.81 3.51 -3.32
CA LEU A 134 -6.61 4.31 -3.09
C LEU A 134 -5.38 3.41 -3.11
N VAL A 135 -4.45 3.68 -4.02
CA VAL A 135 -3.14 3.00 -4.07
C VAL A 135 -2.02 4.00 -3.84
N SER A 136 -0.88 3.54 -3.33
CA SER A 136 0.31 4.39 -3.21
C SER A 136 1.57 3.71 -3.71
N PHE A 137 2.48 4.53 -4.25
CA PHE A 137 3.78 4.14 -4.78
C PHE A 137 4.86 5.07 -4.24
N TRP A 138 6.05 4.55 -4.00
CA TRP A 138 7.19 5.38 -3.70
C TRP A 138 7.56 6.24 -4.91
N SER A 139 7.86 7.52 -4.64
CA SER A 139 8.18 8.54 -5.62
C SER A 139 9.70 8.70 -5.77
N LYS A 140 10.15 8.91 -7.01
CA LYS A 140 11.49 9.41 -7.32
C LYS A 140 11.66 10.87 -6.89
N GLU A 141 10.59 11.66 -6.96
CA GLU A 141 10.61 13.07 -6.63
C GLU A 141 10.83 13.28 -5.15
N LYS A 142 11.76 14.20 -4.84
CA LYS A 142 12.09 14.66 -3.50
C LYS A 142 11.38 15.98 -3.21
N PHE A 143 11.14 16.27 -1.94
CA PHE A 143 10.54 17.53 -1.52
C PHE A 143 11.45 18.72 -1.88
N PHE A 144 10.94 19.68 -2.64
CA PHE A 144 11.68 20.93 -2.92
C PHE A 144 11.85 21.82 -1.68
N ASN A 145 11.09 21.62 -0.60
CA ASN A 145 11.13 22.41 0.62
C ASN A 145 12.12 21.92 1.68
N ASP A 146 12.80 20.79 1.48
CA ASP A 146 13.84 20.31 2.40
C ASP A 146 15.22 20.94 2.14
N LEU A 147 15.31 21.94 1.28
CA LEU A 147 16.56 22.69 1.04
C LEU A 147 17.09 23.41 2.30
N ASN A 148 16.26 23.57 3.35
CA ASN A 148 16.66 24.20 4.62
C ASN A 148 16.85 23.20 5.77
N ASN A 149 16.51 21.94 5.61
CA ASN A 149 16.79 20.90 6.60
C ASN A 149 17.89 19.98 6.07
N ASN A 150 19.09 20.07 6.63
CA ASN A 150 20.29 19.29 6.32
C ASN A 150 20.16 17.75 6.50
N LYS A 151 18.98 17.19 6.36
CA LYS A 151 18.71 15.76 6.20
C LYS A 151 18.25 15.51 4.77
N SER A 152 19.18 15.68 3.81
CA SER A 152 18.97 15.13 2.48
C SER A 152 18.75 13.63 2.60
N ASP A 153 17.57 13.14 2.19
CA ASP A 153 17.46 11.72 1.89
C ASP A 153 18.43 11.44 0.74
N SER A 154 19.58 10.85 1.08
CA SER A 154 20.68 10.60 0.15
C SER A 154 20.35 9.51 -0.87
N ARG A 155 19.13 8.95 -0.86
CA ARG A 155 18.73 7.91 -1.77
C ARG A 155 18.40 8.49 -3.14
N ASP A 156 19.25 8.19 -4.13
CA ASP A 156 19.02 8.53 -5.53
C ASP A 156 18.32 7.36 -6.21
N PHE A 157 16.98 7.39 -6.17
CA PHE A 157 16.17 6.39 -6.86
C PHE A 157 16.12 6.65 -8.36
N VAL A 158 16.14 5.55 -9.13
CA VAL A 158 15.79 5.55 -10.55
C VAL A 158 14.35 5.07 -10.72
N VAL A 159 13.68 5.49 -11.80
CA VAL A 159 12.38 4.91 -12.14
C VAL A 159 12.56 3.43 -12.48
N GLY A 160 11.71 2.56 -11.91
CA GLY A 160 11.82 1.12 -12.04
C GLY A 160 12.41 0.44 -10.80
N ALA A 161 13.15 -0.63 -11.01
CA ALA A 161 13.68 -1.51 -9.97
C ALA A 161 14.75 -0.85 -9.11
N ASN A 162 14.54 -0.86 -7.80
CA ASN A 162 15.48 -0.39 -6.79
C ASN A 162 15.55 -1.38 -5.63
N TYR A 163 16.61 -1.31 -4.84
CA TYR A 163 16.73 -2.06 -3.59
C TYR A 163 16.89 -1.09 -2.42
N VAL A 164 16.10 -1.29 -1.38
CA VAL A 164 16.06 -0.42 -0.19
C VAL A 164 16.47 -1.22 1.03
N ASP A 165 17.51 -0.74 1.69
CA ASP A 165 18.04 -1.37 2.88
C ASP A 165 17.12 -1.17 4.08
N TRP A 166 16.86 -2.24 4.81
CA TRP A 166 16.29 -2.24 6.14
C TRP A 166 17.34 -2.74 7.13
N LYS A 167 17.81 -1.84 8.00
CA LYS A 167 18.74 -2.21 9.07
C LYS A 167 17.96 -2.88 10.19
N LEU A 168 18.13 -4.19 10.33
CA LEU A 168 17.49 -4.96 11.40
C LEU A 168 18.25 -4.77 12.72
N ASP A 169 19.59 -4.83 12.64
CA ASP A 169 20.54 -4.58 13.72
C ASP A 169 21.85 -3.98 13.17
N LYS A 170 22.92 -3.96 13.98
CA LYS A 170 24.23 -3.39 13.57
C LYS A 170 24.92 -4.17 12.44
N SER A 171 24.62 -5.45 12.28
CA SER A 171 25.27 -6.38 11.34
C SER A 171 24.36 -6.88 10.23
N THR A 172 23.03 -6.80 10.42
CA THR A 172 22.04 -7.42 9.52
C THR A 172 21.29 -6.38 8.74
N ILE A 173 21.40 -6.44 7.42
CA ILE A 173 20.68 -5.59 6.47
C ILE A 173 19.83 -6.47 5.58
N ILE A 174 18.52 -6.19 5.52
CA ILE A 174 17.57 -6.82 4.62
C ILE A 174 17.36 -5.90 3.42
N LYS A 175 17.76 -6.33 2.22
CA LYS A 175 17.54 -5.58 0.98
C LYS A 175 16.14 -5.91 0.45
N ARG A 176 15.26 -4.91 0.41
CA ARG A 176 13.89 -5.05 -0.08
C ARG A 176 13.77 -4.45 -1.47
N TYR A 177 13.10 -5.15 -2.36
CA TYR A 177 12.80 -4.68 -3.71
C TYR A 177 11.70 -3.63 -3.69
N TYR A 178 11.87 -2.55 -4.48
CA TYR A 178 10.90 -1.50 -4.72
C TYR A 178 10.90 -1.08 -6.19
N TYR A 179 9.74 -1.05 -6.81
CA TYR A 179 9.54 -0.38 -8.07
C TYR A 179 9.20 1.09 -7.81
N ILE A 180 10.07 2.01 -8.21
CA ILE A 180 9.93 3.45 -7.96
C ILE A 180 9.29 4.12 -9.18
N HIS A 181 8.35 5.02 -8.93
CA HIS A 181 7.66 5.81 -9.95
C HIS A 181 8.06 7.28 -9.90
N ASP A 182 8.09 7.94 -11.08
CA ASP A 182 7.98 9.38 -11.23
C ASP A 182 6.55 9.77 -11.61
N TYR A 183 6.27 11.08 -11.71
CA TYR A 183 4.94 11.58 -12.09
C TYR A 183 4.48 11.03 -13.44
N ARG A 184 5.39 10.91 -14.40
CA ARG A 184 5.06 10.42 -15.74
C ARG A 184 4.60 8.95 -15.68
N SER A 185 5.40 8.09 -15.09
CA SER A 185 5.10 6.65 -15.03
C SER A 185 3.85 6.33 -14.21
N VAL A 186 3.60 7.06 -13.11
CA VAL A 186 2.36 6.88 -12.33
C VAL A 186 1.14 7.40 -13.07
N SER A 187 1.30 8.47 -13.89
CA SER A 187 0.23 9.01 -14.72
C SER A 187 -0.12 8.07 -15.87
N GLU A 188 0.88 7.51 -16.55
CA GLU A 188 0.69 6.51 -17.61
C GLU A 188 -0.03 5.27 -17.05
N LEU A 189 0.34 4.81 -15.85
CA LEU A 189 -0.35 3.71 -15.17
C LEU A 189 -1.81 4.07 -14.85
N ALA A 190 -2.10 5.26 -14.35
CA ALA A 190 -3.46 5.69 -14.04
C ALA A 190 -4.33 5.79 -15.31
N MET A 191 -3.79 6.37 -16.39
CA MET A 191 -4.47 6.53 -17.67
C MET A 191 -4.80 5.20 -18.36
N SER A 192 -4.07 4.13 -18.05
CA SER A 192 -4.32 2.80 -18.65
C SER A 192 -5.65 2.19 -18.22
N PHE A 193 -6.31 2.75 -17.18
CA PHE A 193 -7.64 2.36 -16.74
C PHE A 193 -8.68 3.33 -17.28
N ASN A 194 -9.72 2.82 -17.92
CA ASN A 194 -10.81 3.65 -18.46
C ASN A 194 -11.85 4.00 -17.39
N ILE A 195 -11.39 4.61 -16.29
CA ILE A 195 -12.21 5.07 -15.16
C ILE A 195 -11.70 6.41 -14.61
N ASP A 196 -12.51 7.09 -13.81
CA ASP A 196 -12.11 8.36 -13.20
C ASP A 196 -10.99 8.13 -12.18
N TYR A 197 -9.98 8.99 -12.22
CA TYR A 197 -8.88 8.95 -11.27
C TYR A 197 -8.42 10.35 -10.84
N ASN A 198 -7.73 10.40 -9.70
CA ASN A 198 -7.02 11.58 -9.22
C ASN A 198 -5.64 11.19 -8.70
N ILE A 199 -4.61 11.98 -9.01
CA ILE A 199 -3.24 11.76 -8.54
C ILE A 199 -2.90 12.85 -7.53
N SER A 200 -2.29 12.46 -6.41
CA SER A 200 -1.76 13.37 -5.39
C SER A 200 -0.41 12.88 -4.88
N TRP A 201 0.32 13.77 -4.22
CA TRP A 201 1.64 13.46 -3.68
C TRP A 201 1.73 13.83 -2.20
N GLU A 202 2.31 12.95 -1.38
CA GLU A 202 2.56 13.20 0.04
C GLU A 202 3.79 12.41 0.50
N MET A 203 4.72 13.06 1.19
CA MET A 203 5.86 12.42 1.86
C MET A 203 6.58 11.40 0.96
N GLN A 204 7.01 11.84 -0.23
CA GLN A 204 7.71 11.02 -1.21
C GLN A 204 6.91 9.78 -1.68
N ASN A 205 5.58 9.90 -1.73
CA ASN A 205 4.71 8.89 -2.29
C ASN A 205 3.71 9.51 -3.26
N TRP A 206 3.53 8.87 -4.38
CA TRP A 206 2.40 9.10 -5.28
C TRP A 206 1.20 8.32 -4.79
N PHE A 207 0.04 8.95 -4.82
CA PHE A 207 -1.25 8.35 -4.51
C PHE A 207 -2.15 8.47 -5.72
N ILE A 208 -2.80 7.37 -6.12
CA ILE A 208 -3.85 7.39 -7.13
C ILE A 208 -5.15 6.96 -6.45
N THR A 209 -6.19 7.79 -6.60
CA THR A 209 -7.56 7.43 -6.22
C THR A 209 -8.34 7.13 -7.49
N PHE A 210 -8.79 5.90 -7.65
CA PHE A 210 -9.70 5.48 -8.72
C PHE A 210 -11.15 5.50 -8.21
N THR A 211 -12.10 5.87 -9.09
CA THR A 211 -13.55 5.82 -8.80
C THR A 211 -14.24 4.98 -9.86
N LYS A 212 -14.85 3.87 -9.43
CA LYS A 212 -15.63 2.99 -10.31
C LYS A 212 -16.99 3.63 -10.58
N LYS A 213 -17.39 3.69 -11.85
CA LYS A 213 -18.74 4.13 -12.28
C LYS A 213 -19.76 3.05 -12.05
#